data_af1d68ccddbabea46afca19274c79cfa
#
_entry.id   af1d68ccddbabea46afca19274c79cfa
#
_cell.length_a   1.000
_cell.length_b   1.000
_cell.length_c   1.000
_cell.angle_alpha   90.00
_cell.angle_beta   90.00
_cell.angle_gamma   90.00
#
_symmetry.space_group_name_H-M   'P 1'
#
loop_
_entity.id
_entity.type
_entity.pdbx_description
1 polymer ?
#
loop_
_entity_poly.entity_id
_entity_poly.type
_entity_poly.pdbx_seq_one_letter_code
_entity_poly.pdbx_strand_id
1 'polypeptide(L)'
;PIVGVVTRSKGVSVHRADCKTLETIPPERLMQIKWAGVNTNKTYNTTIRIETAEKLGLLKDVISAVSDNNTNIVNANIKTKNHVGIIEIGLELDNIDTLKKVIACIQSLPDVYSVKRIQTSSSMLKKNLPQKSSKGFRQKRHDNNKNKEK
;
A
#
# COMPACT_ATOMS: atom_id res chain seq x y z
N PRO A 1 -4.84 16.12 -15.95
CA PRO A 1 -6.16 16.57 -15.53
C PRO A 1 -6.98 15.40 -15.00
N ILE A 2 -7.86 15.69 -14.02
CA ILE A 2 -8.73 14.72 -13.35
C ILE A 2 -10.18 15.21 -13.37
N VAL A 3 -11.11 14.24 -13.37
CA VAL A 3 -12.55 14.48 -13.35
C VAL A 3 -13.16 13.63 -12.23
N GLY A 4 -14.05 14.22 -11.46
CA GLY A 4 -14.85 13.56 -10.46
C GLY A 4 -16.13 13.00 -11.06
N VAL A 5 -16.50 11.78 -10.66
CA VAL A 5 -17.78 11.17 -11.01
C VAL A 5 -18.60 10.95 -9.75
N VAL A 6 -19.75 11.58 -9.66
CA VAL A 6 -20.66 11.37 -8.53
C VAL A 6 -21.28 9.98 -8.63
N THR A 7 -21.04 9.15 -7.63
CA THR A 7 -21.61 7.79 -7.54
C THR A 7 -22.86 7.77 -6.67
N ARG A 8 -23.75 6.82 -6.88
CA ARG A 8 -25.03 6.74 -6.12
C ARG A 8 -24.82 6.35 -4.64
N SER A 9 -23.76 5.64 -4.32
CA SER A 9 -23.58 5.06 -2.97
C SER A 9 -22.19 5.25 -2.34
N LYS A 10 -21.18 5.65 -3.14
CA LYS A 10 -19.77 5.68 -2.70
C LYS A 10 -19.15 7.09 -2.74
N GLY A 11 -19.94 8.13 -2.87
CA GLY A 11 -19.46 9.50 -3.00
C GLY A 11 -18.89 9.78 -4.41
N VAL A 12 -17.73 10.42 -4.49
CA VAL A 12 -17.09 10.81 -5.75
C VAL A 12 -15.93 9.89 -6.07
N SER A 13 -15.96 9.29 -7.26
CA SER A 13 -14.79 8.59 -7.81
C SER A 13 -13.99 9.53 -8.70
N VAL A 14 -12.66 9.43 -8.61
CA VAL A 14 -11.73 10.26 -9.37
C VAL A 14 -11.21 9.47 -10.56
N HIS A 15 -11.33 10.05 -11.75
CA HIS A 15 -10.84 9.49 -12.99
C HIS A 15 -9.85 10.45 -13.67
N ARG A 16 -8.96 9.91 -14.49
CA ARG A 16 -8.18 10.73 -15.41
C ARG A 16 -9.12 11.31 -16.48
N ALA A 17 -8.88 12.52 -16.94
CA ALA A 17 -9.73 13.18 -17.94
C ALA A 17 -9.78 12.43 -19.29
N ASP A 18 -8.75 11.62 -19.60
CA ASP A 18 -8.65 10.79 -20.80
C ASP A 18 -9.20 9.36 -20.61
N CYS A 19 -9.92 9.11 -19.52
CA CYS A 19 -10.46 7.78 -19.22
C CYS A 19 -11.70 7.49 -20.10
N LYS A 20 -11.64 6.45 -20.90
CA LYS A 20 -12.77 6.03 -21.79
C LYS A 20 -14.08 5.78 -21.04
N THR A 21 -14.02 5.39 -19.78
CA THR A 21 -15.22 5.19 -18.96
C THR A 21 -16.04 6.48 -18.80
N LEU A 22 -15.40 7.66 -18.90
CA LEU A 22 -16.10 8.94 -18.78
C LEU A 22 -17.08 9.18 -19.94
N GLU A 23 -16.82 8.61 -21.11
CA GLU A 23 -17.69 8.73 -22.31
C GLU A 23 -19.06 8.09 -22.08
N THR A 24 -19.16 7.11 -21.21
CA THR A 24 -20.41 6.40 -20.89
C THR A 24 -21.16 6.98 -19.70
N ILE A 25 -20.62 8.03 -19.07
CA ILE A 25 -21.19 8.63 -17.86
C ILE A 25 -21.97 9.89 -18.23
N PRO A 26 -23.24 10.03 -17.77
CA PRO A 26 -24.02 11.24 -17.99
C PRO A 26 -23.30 12.49 -17.50
N PRO A 27 -23.32 13.60 -18.28
CA PRO A 27 -22.61 14.84 -17.94
C PRO A 27 -22.96 15.43 -16.56
N GLU A 28 -24.21 15.24 -16.13
CA GLU A 28 -24.70 15.73 -14.83
C GLU A 28 -23.98 15.08 -13.64
N ARG A 29 -23.34 13.96 -13.86
CA ARG A 29 -22.57 13.24 -12.85
C ARG A 29 -21.07 13.56 -12.88
N LEU A 30 -20.65 14.32 -13.86
CA LEU A 30 -19.27 14.76 -14.00
C LEU A 30 -19.08 16.09 -13.24
N MET A 31 -18.00 16.19 -12.50
CA MET A 31 -17.61 17.43 -11.82
C MET A 31 -16.14 17.74 -12.02
N GLN A 32 -15.83 19.00 -12.17
CA GLN A 32 -14.45 19.45 -12.19
C GLN A 32 -13.86 19.37 -10.79
N ILE A 33 -12.75 18.67 -10.68
CA ILE A 33 -12.00 18.53 -9.43
C ILE A 33 -10.54 18.87 -9.67
N LYS A 34 -9.89 19.34 -8.63
CA LYS A 34 -8.44 19.56 -8.60
C LYS A 34 -7.86 18.83 -7.40
N TRP A 35 -6.63 18.39 -7.53
CA TRP A 35 -5.92 17.90 -6.36
C TRP A 35 -5.80 19.05 -5.36
N ALA A 36 -6.25 18.84 -4.13
CA ALA A 36 -5.85 19.70 -3.02
C ALA A 36 -4.32 19.66 -2.92
N GLY A 37 -3.72 20.77 -2.54
CA GLY A 37 -2.25 20.90 -2.48
C GLY A 37 -1.61 19.67 -1.81
N VAL A 38 -0.46 19.26 -2.32
CA VAL A 38 0.26 18.06 -1.86
C VAL A 38 0.55 18.24 -0.37
N ASN A 39 -0.14 17.46 0.46
CA ASN A 39 0.27 17.28 1.84
C ASN A 39 1.61 16.52 1.81
N THR A 40 2.69 17.23 2.02
CA THR A 40 4.07 16.72 1.97
C THR A 40 4.35 15.61 3.01
N ASN A 41 3.42 15.38 3.94
CA ASN A 41 3.55 14.37 4.99
C ASN A 41 2.73 13.10 4.72
N LYS A 42 2.21 12.87 3.51
CA LYS A 42 1.49 11.63 3.19
C LYS A 42 2.42 10.66 2.48
N THR A 43 2.60 9.52 3.08
CA THR A 43 3.24 8.37 2.46
C THR A 43 2.23 7.51 1.69
N TYR A 44 2.69 6.83 0.68
CA TYR A 44 1.89 5.95 -0.18
C TYR A 44 2.51 4.55 -0.19
N ASN A 45 1.67 3.55 0.03
CA ASN A 45 2.12 2.17 -0.09
C ASN A 45 1.99 1.69 -1.53
N THR A 46 3.03 1.07 -2.03
CA THR A 46 3.04 0.42 -3.34
C THR A 46 3.78 -0.91 -3.25
N THR A 47 3.45 -1.84 -4.14
CA THR A 47 4.15 -3.12 -4.20
C THR A 47 4.85 -3.24 -5.55
N ILE A 48 6.11 -3.63 -5.52
CA ILE A 48 6.88 -4.01 -6.70
C ILE A 48 7.11 -5.51 -6.70
N ARG A 49 7.07 -6.12 -7.88
CA ARG A 49 7.47 -7.50 -8.12
C ARG A 49 8.75 -7.48 -8.93
N ILE A 50 9.72 -8.23 -8.45
CA ILE A 50 11.04 -8.37 -9.02
C ILE A 50 11.20 -9.84 -9.42
N GLU A 51 11.57 -10.09 -10.66
CA GLU A 51 11.91 -11.42 -11.17
C GLU A 51 13.43 -11.50 -11.34
N THR A 52 14.03 -12.52 -10.79
CA THR A 52 15.49 -12.63 -10.66
C THR A 52 15.96 -14.04 -10.96
N ALA A 53 17.26 -14.20 -11.26
CA ALA A 53 17.90 -15.51 -11.14
C ALA A 53 17.83 -16.01 -9.69
N GLU A 54 17.80 -17.32 -9.52
CA GLU A 54 17.96 -17.95 -8.21
C GLU A 54 19.43 -17.90 -7.79
N LYS A 55 19.81 -16.85 -7.03
CA LYS A 55 21.19 -16.63 -6.62
C LYS A 55 21.26 -16.22 -5.16
N LEU A 56 22.22 -16.81 -4.45
CA LEU A 56 22.54 -16.41 -3.08
C LEU A 56 22.98 -14.95 -3.01
N GLY A 57 22.46 -14.21 -2.02
CA GLY A 57 22.83 -12.82 -1.77
C GLY A 57 22.00 -11.78 -2.53
N LEU A 58 21.29 -12.15 -3.59
CA LEU A 58 20.54 -11.18 -4.40
C LEU A 58 19.43 -10.45 -3.59
N LEU A 59 18.79 -11.13 -2.65
CA LEU A 59 17.85 -10.48 -1.75
C LEU A 59 18.50 -9.36 -0.94
N LYS A 60 19.73 -9.58 -0.45
CA LYS A 60 20.49 -8.56 0.27
C LYS A 60 20.73 -7.36 -0.62
N ASP A 61 21.12 -7.58 -1.87
CA ASP A 61 21.43 -6.51 -2.82
C ASP A 61 20.16 -5.69 -3.14
N VAL A 62 19.04 -6.35 -3.31
CA VAL A 62 17.72 -5.68 -3.51
C VAL A 62 17.33 -4.86 -2.28
N ILE A 63 17.47 -5.39 -1.07
CA ILE A 63 17.16 -4.66 0.17
C ILE A 63 18.08 -3.47 0.34
N SER A 64 19.38 -3.61 0.05
CA SER A 64 20.34 -2.51 0.09
C SER A 64 19.95 -1.41 -0.89
N ALA A 65 19.61 -1.77 -2.14
CA ALA A 65 19.17 -0.79 -3.13
C ALA A 65 17.93 0.00 -2.72
N VAL A 66 16.99 -0.62 -1.99
CA VAL A 66 15.82 0.05 -1.43
C VAL A 66 16.22 0.99 -0.29
N SER A 67 17.05 0.51 0.63
CA SER A 67 17.51 1.26 1.81
C SER A 67 18.34 2.48 1.43
N ASP A 68 19.21 2.36 0.44
CA ASP A 68 20.06 3.45 -0.06
C ASP A 68 19.24 4.61 -0.66
N ASN A 69 18.00 4.33 -1.06
CA ASN A 69 17.05 5.34 -1.52
C ASN A 69 16.12 5.86 -0.40
N ASN A 70 16.47 5.66 0.87
CA ASN A 70 15.69 6.10 2.04
C ASN A 70 14.22 5.65 1.99
N THR A 71 13.99 4.46 1.47
CA THR A 71 12.63 3.91 1.30
C THR A 71 12.37 2.83 2.35
N ASN A 72 11.25 2.94 3.05
CA ASN A 72 10.84 1.97 4.03
C ASN A 72 10.19 0.74 3.38
N ILE A 73 10.59 -0.46 3.84
CA ILE A 73 9.99 -1.73 3.43
C ILE A 73 8.89 -2.11 4.42
N VAL A 74 7.66 -2.16 3.95
CA VAL A 74 6.49 -2.53 4.76
C VAL A 74 6.34 -4.04 4.87
N ASN A 75 6.58 -4.75 3.77
CA ASN A 75 6.56 -6.20 3.72
C ASN A 75 7.44 -6.72 2.58
N ALA A 76 7.86 -7.97 2.70
CA ALA A 76 8.55 -8.68 1.63
C ALA A 76 8.04 -10.13 1.58
N ASN A 77 7.79 -10.62 0.37
CA ASN A 77 7.40 -12.00 0.12
C ASN A 77 8.29 -12.58 -0.99
N ILE A 78 8.86 -13.73 -0.74
CA ILE A 78 9.82 -14.35 -1.64
C ILE A 78 9.30 -15.74 -1.99
N LYS A 79 9.33 -16.05 -3.28
CA LYS A 79 8.97 -17.36 -3.82
C LYS A 79 9.95 -17.72 -4.91
N THR A 80 10.28 -18.99 -5.00
CA THR A 80 11.02 -19.53 -6.17
C THR A 80 10.07 -20.39 -6.98
N LYS A 81 10.07 -20.19 -8.28
CA LYS A 81 9.33 -21.01 -9.24
C LYS A 81 10.15 -21.22 -10.49
N ASN A 82 10.37 -22.49 -10.85
CA ASN A 82 11.12 -22.88 -12.05
C ASN A 82 12.50 -22.18 -12.16
N HIS A 83 13.28 -22.19 -11.08
CA HIS A 83 14.59 -21.52 -10.96
C HIS A 83 14.56 -19.99 -11.15
N VAL A 84 13.40 -19.39 -11.07
CA VAL A 84 13.22 -17.93 -11.06
C VAL A 84 12.81 -17.50 -9.66
N GLY A 85 13.56 -16.59 -9.07
CA GLY A 85 13.22 -15.93 -7.84
C GLY A 85 12.17 -14.85 -8.11
N ILE A 86 11.06 -14.88 -7.38
CA ILE A 86 10.03 -13.85 -7.42
C ILE A 86 10.03 -13.17 -6.06
N ILE A 87 10.39 -11.89 -6.03
CA ILE A 87 10.43 -11.08 -4.83
C ILE A 87 9.34 -10.01 -4.94
N GLU A 88 8.40 -10.00 -4.00
CA GLU A 88 7.37 -8.98 -3.90
C GLU A 88 7.65 -8.12 -2.67
N ILE A 89 7.91 -6.84 -2.87
CA ILE A 89 8.25 -5.90 -1.82
C ILE A 89 7.20 -4.79 -1.76
N GLY A 90 6.59 -4.63 -0.60
CA GLY A 90 5.76 -3.47 -0.28
C GLY A 90 6.64 -2.33 0.22
N LEU A 91 6.54 -1.19 -0.43
CA LEU A 91 7.31 0.02 -0.16
C LEU A 91 6.38 1.11 0.33
N GLU A 92 6.84 1.86 1.32
CA GLU A 92 6.24 3.11 1.75
C GLU A 92 7.04 4.27 1.18
N LEU A 93 6.38 5.13 0.41
CA LEU A 93 7.00 6.18 -0.39
C LEU A 93 6.31 7.52 -0.16
N ASP A 94 7.07 8.58 -0.19
CA ASP A 94 6.59 9.96 -0.14
C ASP A 94 6.19 10.51 -1.52
N ASN A 95 6.85 10.05 -2.59
CA ASN A 95 6.60 10.53 -3.95
C ASN A 95 6.91 9.47 -5.01
N ILE A 96 6.46 9.75 -6.25
CA ILE A 96 6.63 8.86 -7.39
C ILE A 96 8.07 8.83 -7.91
N ASP A 97 8.85 9.88 -7.70
CA ASP A 97 10.21 9.97 -8.22
C ASP A 97 11.16 9.11 -7.39
N THR A 98 10.92 8.99 -6.09
CA THR A 98 11.59 7.99 -5.23
C THR A 98 11.32 6.57 -5.73
N LEU A 99 10.06 6.25 -6.09
CA LEU A 99 9.74 4.94 -6.68
C LEU A 99 10.51 4.67 -7.98
N LYS A 100 10.60 5.66 -8.87
CA LYS A 100 11.36 5.51 -10.13
C LYS A 100 12.84 5.26 -9.86
N LYS A 101 13.44 5.97 -8.91
CA LYS A 101 14.84 5.76 -8.50
C LYS A 101 15.07 4.36 -7.96
N VAL A 102 14.21 3.89 -7.05
CA VAL A 102 14.29 2.54 -6.50
C VAL A 102 14.18 1.49 -7.61
N ILE A 103 13.22 1.63 -8.51
CA ILE A 103 13.04 0.70 -9.63
C ILE A 103 14.30 0.70 -10.53
N ALA A 104 14.83 1.85 -10.90
CA ALA A 104 16.02 1.97 -11.73
C ALA A 104 17.25 1.34 -11.04
N CYS A 105 17.42 1.57 -9.76
CA CYS A 105 18.50 1.01 -8.97
C CYS A 105 18.43 -0.53 -8.92
N ILE A 106 17.25 -1.10 -8.69
CA ILE A 106 17.05 -2.55 -8.68
C ILE A 106 17.24 -3.15 -10.08
N GLN A 107 16.79 -2.46 -11.13
CA GLN A 107 16.98 -2.91 -12.52
C GLN A 107 18.44 -2.92 -12.95
N SER A 108 19.30 -2.12 -12.32
CA SER A 108 20.74 -2.11 -12.60
C SER A 108 21.50 -3.26 -11.93
N LEU A 109 20.86 -3.99 -11.00
CA LEU A 109 21.50 -5.14 -10.35
C LEU A 109 21.68 -6.28 -11.36
N PRO A 110 22.83 -6.98 -11.34
CA PRO A 110 23.02 -8.17 -12.14
C PRO A 110 22.02 -9.25 -11.71
N ASP A 111 21.61 -10.09 -12.65
CA ASP A 111 20.68 -11.20 -12.42
C ASP A 111 19.21 -10.79 -12.09
N VAL A 112 18.85 -9.51 -12.23
CA VAL A 112 17.46 -9.03 -12.22
C VAL A 112 16.91 -9.03 -13.64
N TYR A 113 15.84 -9.79 -13.87
CA TYR A 113 15.22 -9.91 -15.18
C TYR A 113 14.15 -8.87 -15.44
N SER A 114 13.32 -8.59 -14.43
CA SER A 114 12.26 -7.60 -14.55
C SER A 114 11.88 -7.01 -13.20
N VAL A 115 11.49 -5.73 -13.22
CA VAL A 115 10.88 -5.04 -12.06
C VAL A 115 9.57 -4.41 -12.53
N LYS A 116 8.46 -4.76 -11.88
CA LYS A 116 7.13 -4.27 -12.24
C LYS A 116 6.38 -3.81 -10.99
N ARG A 117 5.72 -2.66 -11.10
CA ARG A 117 4.76 -2.27 -10.09
C ARG A 117 3.51 -3.14 -10.21
N ILE A 118 3.05 -3.72 -9.11
CA ILE A 118 1.79 -4.47 -9.05
C ILE A 118 0.77 -3.70 -8.23
N GLN A 119 -0.49 -3.74 -8.69
CA GLN A 119 -1.59 -3.23 -7.89
C GLN A 119 -1.97 -4.31 -6.89
N THR A 120 -1.78 -4.00 -5.61
CA THR A 120 -2.29 -4.86 -4.55
C THR A 120 -3.80 -4.65 -4.48
N SER A 121 -4.58 -5.66 -4.87
CA SER A 121 -6.03 -5.61 -4.65
C SER A 121 -6.28 -5.49 -3.14
N SER A 122 -7.20 -4.61 -2.75
CA SER A 122 -7.55 -4.27 -1.35
C SER A 122 -7.88 -5.47 -0.44
N SER A 123 -8.03 -6.66 -1.00
CA SER A 123 -8.28 -7.91 -0.28
C SER A 123 -7.07 -8.43 0.52
N MET A 124 -5.84 -8.09 0.12
CA MET A 124 -4.64 -8.53 0.84
C MET A 124 -4.27 -7.60 2.00
N LEU A 125 -4.67 -6.33 1.97
CA LEU A 125 -4.43 -5.37 3.06
C LEU A 125 -5.21 -5.72 4.33
N LYS A 126 -6.33 -6.43 4.23
CA LYS A 126 -7.16 -6.81 5.39
C LYS A 126 -6.60 -7.97 6.21
N LYS A 127 -5.66 -8.75 5.69
CA LYS A 127 -5.10 -9.92 6.42
C LYS A 127 -4.00 -9.57 7.42
N ASN A 128 -3.42 -8.39 7.37
CA ASN A 128 -2.27 -8.00 8.21
C ASN A 128 -2.54 -6.84 9.17
N LEU A 129 -3.80 -6.46 9.41
CA LEU A 129 -4.08 -5.59 10.55
C LEU A 129 -4.02 -6.43 11.83
N PRO A 130 -3.20 -6.04 12.83
CA PRO A 130 -3.26 -6.65 14.14
C PRO A 130 -4.68 -6.43 14.69
N GLN A 131 -5.40 -7.51 14.95
CA GLN A 131 -6.67 -7.44 15.66
C GLN A 131 -6.39 -6.84 17.02
N LYS A 132 -6.90 -5.63 17.26
CA LYS A 132 -6.95 -5.07 18.62
C LYS A 132 -7.76 -6.04 19.46
N SER A 133 -7.09 -6.81 20.31
CA SER A 133 -7.74 -7.60 21.32
C SER A 133 -8.49 -6.65 22.26
N SER A 134 -9.79 -6.59 22.11
CA SER A 134 -10.68 -5.99 23.10
C SER A 134 -10.71 -6.87 24.34
N LYS A 135 -9.67 -6.79 25.17
CA LYS A 135 -9.76 -7.27 26.56
C LYS A 135 -10.68 -6.29 27.28
N GLY A 136 -11.93 -6.72 27.43
CA GLY A 136 -12.92 -6.02 28.20
C GLY A 136 -12.40 -5.75 29.62
N PHE A 137 -12.33 -4.49 29.95
CA PHE A 137 -12.06 -4.03 31.29
C PHE A 137 -13.32 -4.32 32.12
N ARG A 138 -13.32 -5.49 32.79
CA ARG A 138 -14.39 -5.87 33.70
C ARG A 138 -14.21 -5.10 35.00
N GLN A 139 -14.91 -3.99 35.10
CA GLN A 139 -15.02 -3.18 36.32
C GLN A 139 -15.68 -4.02 37.41
N LYS A 140 -14.92 -4.47 38.39
CA LYS A 140 -15.46 -5.03 39.63
C LYS A 140 -16.18 -3.89 40.40
N ARG A 141 -17.51 -3.94 40.40
CA ARG A 141 -18.29 -3.14 41.36
C ARG A 141 -18.05 -3.72 42.76
N HIS A 142 -17.50 -2.90 43.63
CA HIS A 142 -17.47 -3.13 45.07
C HIS A 142 -18.82 -2.82 45.62
N ASP A 143 -19.65 -3.83 45.94
CA ASP A 143 -20.82 -3.67 46.75
C ASP A 143 -20.39 -3.57 48.22
N ASN A 144 -20.45 -2.33 48.72
CA ASN A 144 -20.26 -2.02 50.12
C ASN A 144 -21.64 -2.06 50.77
N ASN A 145 -22.03 -3.24 51.25
CA ASN A 145 -23.26 -3.36 52.07
C ASN A 145 -22.86 -3.28 53.53
N LYS A 146 -23.03 -2.09 54.09
CA LYS A 146 -23.03 -1.88 55.52
C LYS A 146 -24.35 -2.42 56.09
N ASN A 147 -24.25 -3.46 56.86
CA ASN A 147 -25.36 -3.90 57.68
C ASN A 147 -25.28 -3.21 59.05
N LYS A 148 -26.32 -2.44 59.33
CA LYS A 148 -26.63 -1.88 60.65
C LYS A 148 -27.52 -2.85 61.43
N GLU A 149 -27.25 -2.89 62.76
CA GLU A 149 -28.18 -3.18 63.85
C GLU A 149 -28.63 -4.63 64.01
N LYS A 150 -28.62 -5.21 65.16
CA LYS A 150 -28.78 -4.86 66.61
C LYS A 150 -28.17 -5.94 67.40
#